data_91115e2562cb209f6d065f0d0376cc53
#
_entry.id   91115e2562cb209f6d065f0d0376cc53
#
_cell.length_a   1.000
_cell.length_b   1.000
_cell.length_c   1.000
_cell.angle_alpha   90.00
_cell.angle_beta   90.00
_cell.angle_gamma   90.00
#
_symmetry.space_group_name_H-M   'P 1'
#
loop_
_entity.id
_entity.type
_entity.pdbx_description
1 polymer ?
#
loop_
_entity_poly.entity_id
_entity_poly.type
_entity_poly.pdbx_seq_one_letter_code
_entity_poly.pdbx_strand_id
1 'polypeptide(L)'
;DGIKAYQCNDQRTLDLAGKFVFPGFIDSHAHLKSIGYRESSLNLQGINSLKETLAKVREYSNQKDSGQWVIGRGWIEKLWPEKRFPNKHDLDSFSRDKPILLERADGHAILVNSYALKLAGIDSDTLDPPGGAIRKEENGEPTGILVDKASNLVERILPSKTRKEHKTALMSGIERSIKLG
;
A
#
# COMPACT_ATOMS: atom_id res chain seq x y z
N ASP A 1 -10.86 32.40 -35.77
CA ASP A 1 -11.13 33.81 -35.40
C ASP A 1 -12.49 34.09 -34.79
N GLY A 2 -13.37 33.07 -34.62
CA GLY A 2 -14.70 33.23 -34.01
C GLY A 2 -14.70 33.58 -32.51
N ILE A 3 -13.57 33.33 -31.82
CA ILE A 3 -13.46 33.57 -30.37
C ILE A 3 -13.52 35.06 -30.00
N LYS A 4 -13.11 35.95 -30.89
CA LYS A 4 -13.15 37.41 -30.65
C LYS A 4 -14.58 37.94 -30.45
N ALA A 5 -15.59 37.27 -31.03
CA ALA A 5 -17.00 37.66 -30.86
C ALA A 5 -17.54 37.38 -29.45
N TYR A 6 -16.83 36.62 -28.63
CA TYR A 6 -17.21 36.22 -27.26
C TYR A 6 -16.34 36.86 -26.17
N GLN A 7 -15.50 37.85 -26.57
CA GLN A 7 -14.64 38.54 -25.62
C GLN A 7 -15.44 39.55 -24.79
N CYS A 8 -15.26 39.51 -23.47
CA CYS A 8 -15.85 40.45 -22.50
C CYS A 8 -14.73 41.26 -21.82
N ASN A 9 -15.04 42.41 -21.25
CA ASN A 9 -14.06 43.31 -20.66
C ASN A 9 -13.35 42.73 -19.44
N ASP A 10 -13.96 41.81 -18.70
CA ASP A 10 -13.41 41.19 -17.48
C ASP A 10 -12.95 39.71 -17.68
N GLN A 11 -12.72 39.29 -18.91
CA GLN A 11 -12.29 37.93 -19.17
C GLN A 11 -10.83 37.68 -18.77
N ARG A 12 -10.54 36.47 -18.26
CA ARG A 12 -9.18 35.97 -18.11
C ARG A 12 -8.85 35.11 -19.32
N THR A 13 -7.77 35.43 -19.99
CA THR A 13 -7.24 34.63 -21.10
C THR A 13 -6.06 33.82 -20.61
N LEU A 14 -6.08 32.52 -20.86
CA LEU A 14 -4.97 31.61 -20.60
C LEU A 14 -4.42 31.09 -21.93
N ASP A 15 -3.17 31.43 -22.21
CA ASP A 15 -2.46 30.85 -23.37
C ASP A 15 -2.00 29.43 -23.02
N LEU A 16 -2.49 28.46 -23.77
CA LEU A 16 -2.17 27.05 -23.57
C LEU A 16 -0.93 26.61 -24.36
N ALA A 17 -0.26 27.52 -25.07
CA ALA A 17 0.93 27.24 -25.86
C ALA A 17 0.77 25.99 -26.78
N GLY A 18 -0.35 25.89 -27.48
CA GLY A 18 -0.68 24.79 -28.41
C GLY A 18 -1.17 23.50 -27.75
N LYS A 19 -1.40 23.48 -26.42
CA LYS A 19 -1.97 22.32 -25.74
C LYS A 19 -3.49 22.21 -25.97
N PHE A 20 -3.99 20.99 -25.94
CA PHE A 20 -5.42 20.72 -26.05
C PHE A 20 -6.12 20.80 -24.70
N VAL A 21 -7.37 21.25 -24.72
CA VAL A 21 -8.27 21.25 -23.55
C VAL A 21 -9.38 20.24 -23.79
N PHE A 22 -9.59 19.40 -22.81
CA PHE A 22 -10.70 18.46 -22.77
C PHE A 22 -11.52 18.69 -21.51
N PRO A 23 -12.83 18.41 -21.54
CA PRO A 23 -13.61 18.27 -20.30
C PRO A 23 -12.97 17.23 -19.38
N GLY A 24 -13.06 17.40 -18.08
CA GLY A 24 -12.60 16.39 -17.11
C GLY A 24 -13.26 15.03 -17.38
N PHE A 25 -12.51 13.95 -17.19
CA PHE A 25 -13.04 12.60 -17.37
C PHE A 25 -14.06 12.26 -16.28
N ILE A 26 -15.09 11.51 -16.65
CA ILE A 26 -16.09 10.97 -15.72
C ILE A 26 -15.82 9.48 -15.55
N ASP A 27 -15.39 9.08 -14.35
CA ASP A 27 -15.29 7.67 -13.96
C ASP A 27 -16.56 7.30 -13.19
N SER A 28 -17.37 6.42 -13.76
CA SER A 28 -18.64 5.97 -13.17
C SER A 28 -18.46 4.90 -12.08
N HIS A 29 -17.23 4.39 -11.88
CA HIS A 29 -16.94 3.39 -10.85
C HIS A 29 -15.54 3.58 -10.27
N ALA A 30 -15.41 4.38 -9.23
CA ALA A 30 -14.15 4.65 -8.57
C ALA A 30 -14.21 4.38 -7.05
N HIS A 31 -13.09 3.89 -6.51
CA HIS A 31 -12.92 3.65 -5.08
C HIS A 31 -12.03 4.75 -4.45
N LEU A 32 -12.50 6.01 -4.45
CA LEU A 32 -11.74 7.18 -4.01
C LEU A 32 -11.11 7.02 -2.61
N LYS A 33 -11.85 6.45 -1.66
CA LYS A 33 -11.34 6.17 -0.31
C LYS A 33 -10.15 5.20 -0.33
N SER A 34 -10.19 4.17 -1.17
CA SER A 34 -9.09 3.22 -1.33
C SER A 34 -7.86 3.86 -1.97
N ILE A 35 -8.07 4.76 -2.95
CA ILE A 35 -7.00 5.58 -3.52
C ILE A 35 -6.32 6.40 -2.42
N GLY A 36 -7.10 7.08 -1.58
CA GLY A 36 -6.57 7.90 -0.49
C GLY A 36 -5.82 7.10 0.58
N TYR A 37 -6.28 5.91 0.94
CA TYR A 37 -5.52 5.03 1.82
C TYR A 37 -4.20 4.59 1.20
N ARG A 38 -4.21 4.34 -0.11
CA ARG A 38 -3.00 4.02 -0.87
C ARG A 38 -1.98 5.17 -0.83
N GLU A 39 -2.42 6.42 -1.00
CA GLU A 39 -1.56 7.59 -0.92
C GLU A 39 -0.97 7.81 0.50
N SER A 40 -1.66 7.36 1.56
CA SER A 40 -1.22 7.49 2.95
C SER A 40 -0.41 6.30 3.47
N SER A 41 -0.30 5.20 2.70
CA SER A 41 0.50 4.02 3.05
C SER A 41 1.89 4.09 2.43
N LEU A 42 2.83 3.29 2.97
CA LEU A 42 4.16 3.16 2.38
C LEU A 42 4.06 2.56 0.97
N ASN A 43 4.42 3.33 -0.04
CA ASN A 43 4.45 2.88 -1.43
C ASN A 43 5.80 2.25 -1.77
N LEU A 44 5.78 0.96 -2.11
CA LEU A 44 6.94 0.16 -2.51
C LEU A 44 6.94 -0.17 -4.01
N GLN A 45 6.01 0.41 -4.79
CA GLN A 45 5.97 0.19 -6.24
C GLN A 45 7.21 0.74 -6.93
N GLY A 46 7.73 -0.01 -7.89
CA GLY A 46 8.89 0.40 -8.68
C GLY A 46 10.24 0.21 -8.00
N ILE A 47 10.28 -0.40 -6.80
CA ILE A 47 11.54 -0.72 -6.12
C ILE A 47 12.07 -2.05 -6.66
N ASN A 48 13.33 -2.05 -7.08
CA ASN A 48 13.93 -3.14 -7.85
C ASN A 48 14.91 -4.01 -7.04
N SER A 49 14.90 -3.92 -5.70
CA SER A 49 15.70 -4.81 -4.85
C SER A 49 15.08 -4.97 -3.46
N LEU A 50 15.35 -6.12 -2.83
CA LEU A 50 14.99 -6.36 -1.43
C LEU A 50 15.67 -5.35 -0.52
N LYS A 51 16.95 -5.09 -0.74
CA LYS A 51 17.75 -4.13 0.06
C LYS A 51 17.09 -2.75 0.08
N GLU A 52 16.69 -2.22 -1.06
CA GLU A 52 16.05 -0.91 -1.16
C GLU A 52 14.65 -0.93 -0.52
N THR A 53 13.88 -2.02 -0.73
CA THR A 53 12.59 -2.24 -0.09
C THR A 53 12.72 -2.16 1.43
N LEU A 54 13.65 -2.90 2.02
CA LEU A 54 13.88 -2.92 3.46
C LEU A 54 14.37 -1.58 4.00
N ALA A 55 15.19 -0.85 3.25
CA ALA A 55 15.63 0.50 3.63
C ALA A 55 14.44 1.45 3.75
N LYS A 56 13.53 1.46 2.77
CA LYS A 56 12.30 2.27 2.81
C LYS A 56 11.34 1.87 3.94
N VAL A 57 11.16 0.57 4.16
CA VAL A 57 10.32 0.09 5.27
C VAL A 57 10.90 0.52 6.61
N ARG A 58 12.22 0.42 6.80
CA ARG A 58 12.91 0.88 8.00
C ARG A 58 12.73 2.38 8.23
N GLU A 59 12.96 3.20 7.19
CA GLU A 59 12.78 4.65 7.26
C GLU A 59 11.36 5.02 7.68
N TYR A 60 10.35 4.42 7.05
CA TYR A 60 8.95 4.65 7.39
C TYR A 60 8.59 4.14 8.79
N SER A 61 9.15 3.00 9.19
CA SER A 61 8.97 2.44 10.54
C SER A 61 9.51 3.35 11.63
N ASN A 62 10.62 4.07 11.37
CA ASN A 62 11.21 5.00 12.34
C ASN A 62 10.29 6.21 12.63
N GLN A 63 9.32 6.49 11.78
CA GLN A 63 8.32 7.55 11.96
C GLN A 63 7.10 7.10 12.79
N LYS A 64 7.07 5.83 13.20
CA LYS A 64 5.97 5.23 13.96
C LYS A 64 6.41 4.99 15.42
N ASP A 65 5.46 5.09 16.33
CA ASP A 65 5.66 4.72 17.72
C ASP A 65 5.66 3.19 17.89
N SER A 66 6.21 2.70 19.01
CA SER A 66 6.12 1.29 19.38
C SER A 66 4.67 0.81 19.41
N GLY A 67 4.40 -0.37 18.88
CA GLY A 67 3.06 -0.95 18.75
C GLY A 67 2.22 -0.40 17.59
N GLN A 68 2.60 0.67 16.94
CA GLN A 68 1.89 1.17 15.75
C GLN A 68 2.19 0.30 14.52
N TRP A 69 1.14 0.02 13.75
CA TRP A 69 1.27 -0.74 12.51
C TRP A 69 2.01 0.03 11.42
N VAL A 70 2.98 -0.64 10.83
CA VAL A 70 3.68 -0.22 9.61
C VAL A 70 3.00 -0.92 8.43
N ILE A 71 2.21 -0.18 7.67
CA ILE A 71 1.46 -0.72 6.54
C ILE A 71 2.03 -0.16 5.24
N GLY A 72 2.43 -1.05 4.33
CA GLY A 72 2.94 -0.72 3.01
C GLY A 72 2.38 -1.65 1.94
N ARG A 73 2.63 -1.30 0.68
CA ARG A 73 2.15 -2.08 -0.46
C ARG A 73 3.01 -1.88 -1.70
N GLY A 74 2.92 -2.86 -2.60
CA GLY A 74 3.47 -2.71 -3.94
C GLY A 74 4.83 -3.37 -4.15
N TRP A 75 5.33 -4.17 -3.17
CA TRP A 75 6.53 -4.96 -3.39
C TRP A 75 6.26 -6.10 -4.40
N ILE A 76 7.29 -6.44 -5.17
CA ILE A 76 7.26 -7.57 -6.11
C ILE A 76 8.69 -8.10 -6.30
N GLU A 77 8.90 -9.34 -5.88
CA GLU A 77 10.24 -9.97 -5.85
C GLU A 77 10.76 -10.40 -7.21
N LYS A 78 9.88 -10.55 -8.20
CA LYS A 78 10.24 -11.11 -9.53
C LYS A 78 11.33 -10.33 -10.26
N LEU A 79 11.41 -9.02 -9.97
CA LEU A 79 12.39 -8.12 -10.60
C LEU A 79 13.65 -7.93 -9.73
N TRP A 80 13.69 -8.52 -8.54
CA TRP A 80 14.80 -8.34 -7.61
C TRP A 80 16.01 -9.22 -7.96
N PRO A 81 17.23 -8.70 -7.85
CA PRO A 81 18.44 -9.49 -8.08
C PRO A 81 18.60 -10.63 -7.09
N GLU A 82 18.02 -10.51 -5.90
CA GLU A 82 18.05 -11.53 -4.85
C GLU A 82 17.30 -12.80 -5.21
N LYS A 83 16.38 -12.76 -6.18
CA LYS A 83 15.60 -13.89 -6.73
C LYS A 83 14.97 -14.80 -5.67
N ARG A 84 14.57 -14.22 -4.54
CA ARG A 84 13.88 -14.91 -3.44
C ARG A 84 12.70 -14.08 -2.93
N PHE A 85 11.76 -14.77 -2.30
CA PHE A 85 10.76 -14.07 -1.48
C PHE A 85 11.42 -13.41 -0.27
N PRO A 86 10.96 -12.23 0.15
CA PRO A 86 11.27 -11.70 1.46
C PRO A 86 10.61 -12.57 2.53
N ASN A 87 11.12 -12.54 3.75
CA ASN A 87 10.56 -13.25 4.88
C ASN A 87 10.53 -12.40 6.17
N LYS A 88 9.95 -12.94 7.24
CA LYS A 88 9.84 -12.26 8.53
C LYS A 88 11.18 -11.76 9.07
N HIS A 89 12.26 -12.53 8.89
CA HIS A 89 13.60 -12.21 9.42
C HIS A 89 14.19 -10.97 8.75
N ASP A 90 13.88 -10.74 7.47
CA ASP A 90 14.29 -9.51 6.79
C ASP A 90 13.74 -8.27 7.52
N LEU A 91 12.49 -8.33 7.98
CA LEU A 91 11.81 -7.25 8.71
C LEU A 91 12.22 -7.17 10.18
N ASP A 92 12.39 -8.33 10.84
CA ASP A 92 12.79 -8.42 12.26
C ASP A 92 14.16 -7.85 12.51
N SER A 93 15.00 -7.78 11.49
CA SER A 93 16.36 -7.24 11.57
C SER A 93 16.40 -5.79 12.06
N PHE A 94 15.30 -5.04 11.90
CA PHE A 94 15.22 -3.62 12.28
C PHE A 94 13.93 -3.22 13.00
N SER A 95 12.92 -4.11 13.11
CA SER A 95 11.67 -3.78 13.78
C SER A 95 11.11 -4.98 14.54
N ARG A 96 11.26 -4.96 15.87
CA ARG A 96 10.78 -6.03 16.77
C ARG A 96 9.61 -5.61 17.64
N ASP A 97 9.33 -4.32 17.71
CA ASP A 97 8.32 -3.70 18.59
C ASP A 97 7.16 -3.04 17.80
N LYS A 98 7.22 -3.09 16.47
CA LYS A 98 6.17 -2.56 15.58
C LYS A 98 5.71 -3.65 14.64
N PRO A 99 4.39 -3.93 14.58
CA PRO A 99 3.88 -4.91 13.63
C PRO A 99 3.95 -4.35 12.20
N ILE A 100 4.47 -5.15 11.28
CA ILE A 100 4.63 -4.77 9.87
C ILE A 100 3.73 -5.63 9.00
N LEU A 101 3.02 -5.00 8.07
CA LEU A 101 2.25 -5.65 7.01
C LEU A 101 2.55 -4.98 5.68
N LEU A 102 3.10 -5.74 4.73
CA LEU A 102 3.42 -5.28 3.38
C LEU A 102 2.66 -6.09 2.34
N GLU A 103 1.72 -5.46 1.64
CA GLU A 103 0.93 -6.09 0.57
C GLU A 103 1.75 -6.20 -0.71
N ARG A 104 1.75 -7.37 -1.36
CA ARG A 104 2.35 -7.59 -2.67
C ARG A 104 1.61 -6.81 -3.75
N ALA A 105 2.31 -6.46 -4.83
CA ALA A 105 1.77 -5.60 -5.89
C ALA A 105 0.49 -6.15 -6.57
N ASP A 106 0.34 -7.47 -6.63
CA ASP A 106 -0.82 -8.15 -7.20
C ASP A 106 -1.98 -8.35 -6.21
N GLY A 107 -1.78 -8.04 -4.92
CA GLY A 107 -2.78 -8.21 -3.87
C GLY A 107 -3.00 -9.65 -3.40
N HIS A 108 -2.25 -10.63 -3.91
CA HIS A 108 -2.42 -12.05 -3.58
C HIS A 108 -1.56 -12.53 -2.41
N ALA A 109 -0.69 -11.70 -1.86
CA ALA A 109 0.10 -12.06 -0.69
C ALA A 109 0.40 -10.84 0.17
N ILE A 110 0.59 -11.10 1.46
CA ILE A 110 1.18 -10.13 2.39
C ILE A 110 2.46 -10.72 2.99
N LEU A 111 3.40 -9.84 3.29
CA LEU A 111 4.55 -10.12 4.13
C LEU A 111 4.35 -9.45 5.48
N VAL A 112 4.54 -10.21 6.54
CA VAL A 112 4.47 -9.71 7.92
C VAL A 112 5.71 -10.11 8.72
N ASN A 113 6.05 -9.31 9.75
CA ASN A 113 7.14 -9.64 10.66
C ASN A 113 6.69 -10.59 11.80
N SER A 114 7.64 -11.09 12.58
CA SER A 114 7.35 -11.99 13.70
C SER A 114 6.43 -11.38 14.74
N TYR A 115 6.49 -10.06 14.97
CA TYR A 115 5.60 -9.40 15.91
C TYR A 115 4.16 -9.39 15.44
N ALA A 116 3.91 -9.17 14.15
CA ALA A 116 2.57 -9.24 13.56
C ALA A 116 2.01 -10.68 13.57
N LEU A 117 2.83 -11.70 13.29
CA LEU A 117 2.45 -13.11 13.42
C LEU A 117 2.02 -13.42 14.85
N LYS A 118 2.80 -13.02 15.84
CA LYS A 118 2.50 -13.20 17.27
C LYS A 118 1.18 -12.54 17.67
N LEU A 119 0.93 -11.31 17.23
CA LEU A 119 -0.34 -10.61 17.50
C LEU A 119 -1.54 -11.30 16.86
N ALA A 120 -1.35 -11.91 15.68
CA ALA A 120 -2.40 -12.66 14.98
C ALA A 120 -2.61 -14.08 15.53
N GLY A 121 -1.75 -14.55 16.44
CA GLY A 121 -1.76 -15.92 16.94
C GLY A 121 -1.40 -16.95 15.89
N ILE A 122 -0.48 -16.61 14.98
CA ILE A 122 -0.02 -17.48 13.90
C ILE A 122 1.33 -18.07 14.28
N ASP A 123 1.40 -19.41 14.31
CA ASP A 123 2.56 -20.23 14.70
C ASP A 123 2.73 -21.44 13.79
N SER A 124 3.63 -22.37 14.19
CA SER A 124 3.88 -23.63 13.47
C SER A 124 2.66 -24.54 13.38
N ASP A 125 1.77 -24.49 14.36
CA ASP A 125 0.59 -25.37 14.46
C ASP A 125 -0.63 -24.78 13.74
N THR A 126 -0.56 -23.52 13.35
CA THR A 126 -1.64 -22.84 12.64
C THR A 126 -1.87 -23.49 11.27
N LEU A 127 -3.10 -23.94 11.02
CA LEU A 127 -3.49 -24.56 9.75
C LEU A 127 -3.80 -23.50 8.69
N ASP A 128 -3.61 -23.88 7.43
CA ASP A 128 -4.03 -23.08 6.28
C ASP A 128 -5.56 -22.90 6.29
N PRO A 129 -6.06 -21.65 6.18
CA PRO A 129 -7.48 -21.43 6.04
C PRO A 129 -7.97 -21.83 4.64
N PRO A 130 -9.24 -22.20 4.47
CA PRO A 130 -9.80 -22.52 3.16
C PRO A 130 -9.61 -21.38 2.14
N GLY A 131 -8.89 -21.69 1.04
CA GLY A 131 -8.57 -20.72 -0.02
C GLY A 131 -7.44 -19.77 0.30
N GLY A 132 -6.59 -20.10 1.26
CA GLY A 132 -5.36 -19.37 1.57
C GLY A 132 -4.24 -20.31 2.02
N ALA A 133 -3.01 -19.81 2.06
CA ALA A 133 -1.85 -20.59 2.51
C ALA A 133 -0.91 -19.75 3.37
N ILE A 134 -0.43 -20.34 4.46
CA ILE A 134 0.64 -19.82 5.31
C ILE A 134 1.95 -20.45 4.82
N ARG A 135 2.81 -19.65 4.22
CA ARG A 135 4.12 -20.17 3.81
C ARG A 135 4.94 -20.49 5.05
N LYS A 136 5.44 -21.74 5.12
CA LYS A 136 6.26 -22.24 6.24
C LYS A 136 7.65 -22.62 5.76
N GLU A 137 8.60 -22.55 6.67
CA GLU A 137 9.95 -23.09 6.52
C GLU A 137 9.94 -24.61 6.68
N GLU A 138 11.06 -25.29 6.42
CA GLU A 138 11.19 -26.75 6.56
C GLU A 138 10.90 -27.24 7.98
N ASN A 139 11.17 -26.42 8.98
CA ASN A 139 10.89 -26.71 10.39
C ASN A 139 9.44 -26.44 10.82
N GLY A 140 8.56 -26.05 9.88
CA GLY A 140 7.17 -25.73 10.12
C GLY A 140 6.87 -24.30 10.57
N GLU A 141 7.90 -23.49 10.82
CA GLU A 141 7.73 -22.09 11.24
C GLU A 141 7.18 -21.21 10.09
N PRO A 142 6.21 -20.31 10.35
CA PRO A 142 5.73 -19.38 9.35
C PRO A 142 6.85 -18.45 8.85
N THR A 143 6.99 -18.32 7.53
CA THR A 143 7.98 -17.42 6.92
C THR A 143 7.62 -15.94 7.03
N GLY A 144 6.37 -15.64 7.37
CA GLY A 144 5.78 -14.29 7.32
C GLY A 144 5.01 -14.00 6.02
N ILE A 145 5.06 -14.90 5.03
CA ILE A 145 4.26 -14.79 3.81
C ILE A 145 2.92 -15.49 4.00
N LEU A 146 1.84 -14.73 3.84
CA LEU A 146 0.46 -15.22 3.87
C LEU A 146 -0.18 -14.97 2.50
N VAL A 147 -0.75 -16.02 1.91
CA VAL A 147 -1.28 -15.99 0.54
C VAL A 147 -2.81 -16.02 0.56
N ASP A 148 -3.43 -15.23 -0.30
CA ASP A 148 -4.87 -15.13 -0.50
C ASP A 148 -5.62 -15.00 0.83
N LYS A 149 -6.59 -15.88 1.15
CA LYS A 149 -7.40 -15.78 2.37
C LYS A 149 -6.62 -15.93 3.69
N ALA A 150 -5.37 -16.42 3.66
CA ALA A 150 -4.55 -16.42 4.86
C ALA A 150 -4.20 -15.00 5.33
N SER A 151 -4.18 -14.01 4.44
CA SER A 151 -3.99 -12.59 4.78
C SER A 151 -5.04 -12.11 5.80
N ASN A 152 -6.27 -12.62 5.72
CA ASN A 152 -7.36 -12.27 6.65
C ASN A 152 -7.03 -12.57 8.12
N LEU A 153 -6.14 -13.54 8.38
CA LEU A 153 -5.72 -13.86 9.75
C LEU A 153 -5.03 -12.68 10.44
N VAL A 154 -4.32 -11.85 9.67
CA VAL A 154 -3.67 -10.63 10.17
C VAL A 154 -4.57 -9.42 9.95
N GLU A 155 -5.25 -9.31 8.82
CA GLU A 155 -6.07 -8.14 8.52
C GLU A 155 -7.20 -7.92 9.53
N ARG A 156 -7.79 -8.99 10.10
CA ARG A 156 -8.85 -8.91 11.13
C ARG A 156 -8.41 -8.27 12.44
N ILE A 157 -7.10 -8.23 12.72
CA ILE A 157 -6.55 -7.63 13.94
C ILE A 157 -6.00 -6.22 13.71
N LEU A 158 -6.05 -5.72 12.47
CA LEU A 158 -5.69 -4.33 12.19
C LEU A 158 -6.66 -3.39 12.92
N PRO A 159 -6.16 -2.26 13.45
CA PRO A 159 -7.01 -1.25 14.06
C PRO A 159 -8.08 -0.75 13.09
N SER A 160 -9.32 -0.66 13.56
CA SER A 160 -10.41 -0.06 12.78
C SER A 160 -10.09 1.40 12.46
N LYS A 161 -10.31 1.80 11.23
CA LYS A 161 -10.10 3.19 10.82
C LYS A 161 -11.13 4.11 11.45
N THR A 162 -10.67 5.23 11.97
CA THR A 162 -11.52 6.27 12.53
C THR A 162 -12.27 7.04 11.43
N ARG A 163 -13.36 7.72 11.80
CA ARG A 163 -14.07 8.64 10.89
C ARG A 163 -13.15 9.73 10.31
N LYS A 164 -12.19 10.21 11.10
CA LYS A 164 -11.20 11.21 10.67
C LYS A 164 -10.29 10.64 9.58
N GLU A 165 -9.77 9.41 9.78
CA GLU A 165 -8.93 8.73 8.77
C GLU A 165 -9.70 8.45 7.48
N HIS A 166 -10.98 8.04 7.57
CA HIS A 166 -11.84 7.86 6.40
C HIS A 166 -12.00 9.17 5.62
N LYS A 167 -12.25 10.29 6.32
CA LYS A 167 -12.38 11.62 5.70
C LYS A 167 -11.08 12.06 5.03
N THR A 168 -9.95 11.92 5.73
CA THR A 168 -8.62 12.26 5.18
C THR A 168 -8.32 11.43 3.94
N ALA A 169 -8.55 10.12 3.99
CA ALA A 169 -8.34 9.24 2.84
C ALA A 169 -9.23 9.66 1.64
N LEU A 170 -10.51 9.97 1.88
CA LEU A 170 -11.41 10.41 0.81
C LEU A 170 -10.91 11.71 0.17
N MET A 171 -10.50 12.69 0.97
CA MET A 171 -9.95 13.97 0.46
C MET A 171 -8.67 13.75 -0.36
N SER A 172 -7.74 12.94 0.13
CA SER A 172 -6.51 12.61 -0.61
C SER A 172 -6.81 11.87 -1.92
N GLY A 173 -7.81 10.99 -1.94
CA GLY A 173 -8.24 10.30 -3.15
C GLY A 173 -8.83 11.27 -4.18
N ILE A 174 -9.65 12.23 -3.75
CA ILE A 174 -10.19 13.29 -4.61
C ILE A 174 -9.06 14.16 -5.18
N GLU A 175 -8.16 14.65 -4.33
CA GLU A 175 -7.03 15.48 -4.75
C GLU A 175 -6.13 14.75 -5.77
N ARG A 176 -5.88 13.45 -5.54
CA ARG A 176 -5.11 12.62 -6.47
C ARG A 176 -5.82 12.52 -7.83
N SER A 177 -7.13 12.29 -7.83
CA SER A 177 -7.92 12.17 -9.06
C SER A 177 -7.92 13.49 -9.84
N ILE A 178 -8.15 14.62 -9.18
CA ILE A 178 -8.14 15.94 -9.82
C ILE A 178 -6.77 16.26 -10.46
N LYS A 179 -5.66 15.85 -9.83
CA LYS A 179 -4.30 16.07 -10.38
C LYS A 179 -4.02 15.27 -11.65
N LEU A 180 -4.78 14.22 -11.90
CA LEU A 180 -4.61 13.35 -13.06
C LEU A 180 -5.60 13.66 -14.20
N GLY A 181 -6.56 14.56 -13.99
CA GLY A 181 -7.61 14.95 -14.94
C GLY A 181 -8.89 14.18 -14.70
#